data_c40bff6ecb4695d32e41fcbb492db63a
#
_entry.id   c40bff6ecb4695d32e41fcbb492db63a
#
_cell.length_a   1.000
_cell.length_b   1.000
_cell.length_c   1.000
_cell.angle_alpha   90.00
_cell.angle_beta   90.00
_cell.angle_gamma   90.00
#
_symmetry.space_group_name_H-M   'P 1'
#
loop_
_entity.id
_entity.type
_entity.pdbx_description
1 polymer ?
#
loop_
_entity_poly.entity_id
_entity_poly.type
_entity_poly.pdbx_seq_one_letter_code
_entity_poly.pdbx_strand_id
1 'polypeptide(L)'
;MVATPSESRMQQARTGALTQLLIRQLTPQLTDGMPAVEYIAACIAAQRLGHETAAADMAAFIAEHRRMQAPGRDLPTPVLAEFPERLAAWRAWRTADAVEQVRQKRIPQEQADTAARLQAEGAYRDTLGAGRDTLLLSAHHAGTRWRRMTGPSPCAFCAMLAGRSDYTTRESAVTIVGRRGKVKAGGRPAGSKFHGHCTCTAVEVLGAGDSVQQGWRDAYEQAVQECRDDGVEPTTANVLERMRAQGGFSDSPRLVSSGSDRPRPVPPKPAPTSARPAQKAAIPPGSALAKTIGDTNRKVLDRYLASTPHKNTAGLWLRHVDAYQITGVGPGDHPAYYRPSTRTIHVDMGRATRGDHVQAPGEVILHETGHAIDHILGGDTYLTAAQPEFREALNRDAETLYRARRQKLMEAHHARLKSIGLRARAGQRIELRDADWLRDRGVLKTWTVNRQAIAEAIKRFDPAWLAVDRYEVCRAIAEDVRALPSRAWLVEDLLEAAYGKTYVASYGHGHGYWAGDAQPAEAFADMMEAQLANPDAWAAIAARFPTAAKVFDRIVKEALNG
;
A
#
# COMPACT_ATOMS: atom_id res chain seq x y z
N MET A 1 36.50 -15.09 -10.21
CA MET A 1 35.73 -14.71 -11.41
C MET A 1 34.80 -13.58 -11.00
N VAL A 2 34.87 -12.47 -11.67
CA VAL A 2 34.03 -11.30 -11.36
C VAL A 2 32.64 -11.59 -11.88
N ALA A 3 31.64 -11.57 -11.00
CA ALA A 3 30.25 -11.73 -11.42
C ALA A 3 29.84 -10.54 -12.31
N THR A 4 29.37 -10.82 -13.50
CA THR A 4 28.75 -9.80 -14.36
C THR A 4 27.36 -9.42 -13.82
N PRO A 5 26.79 -8.25 -14.18
CA PRO A 5 25.42 -7.94 -13.81
C PRO A 5 24.41 -9.00 -14.25
N SER A 6 24.66 -9.71 -15.35
CA SER A 6 23.82 -10.83 -15.81
C SER A 6 23.93 -12.05 -14.89
N GLU A 7 25.11 -12.38 -14.44
CA GLU A 7 25.36 -13.48 -13.49
C GLU A 7 24.74 -13.17 -12.12
N SER A 8 24.93 -11.95 -11.61
CA SER A 8 24.29 -11.49 -10.37
C SER A 8 22.75 -11.60 -10.46
N ARG A 9 22.17 -11.20 -11.59
CA ARG A 9 20.73 -11.35 -11.85
C ARG A 9 20.28 -12.81 -11.86
N MET A 10 21.04 -13.69 -12.53
CA MET A 10 20.73 -15.13 -12.57
C MET A 10 20.83 -15.76 -11.20
N GLN A 11 21.83 -15.40 -10.42
CA GLN A 11 22.00 -15.89 -9.04
C GLN A 11 20.81 -15.50 -8.16
N GLN A 12 20.38 -14.22 -8.19
CA GLN A 12 19.19 -13.77 -7.46
C GLN A 12 17.93 -14.53 -7.88
N ALA A 13 17.74 -14.75 -9.19
CA ALA A 13 16.60 -15.51 -9.70
C ALA A 13 16.61 -16.97 -9.21
N ARG A 14 17.79 -17.60 -9.12
CA ARG A 14 17.96 -18.96 -8.56
C ARG A 14 17.62 -18.98 -7.07
N THR A 15 18.16 -18.06 -6.29
CA THR A 15 17.86 -17.94 -4.85
C THR A 15 16.37 -17.74 -4.62
N GLY A 16 15.73 -16.87 -5.40
CA GLY A 16 14.28 -16.67 -5.35
C GLY A 16 13.48 -17.93 -5.69
N ALA A 17 13.88 -18.66 -6.73
CA ALA A 17 13.23 -19.90 -7.13
C ALA A 17 13.37 -21.00 -6.07
N LEU A 18 14.52 -21.11 -5.42
CA LEU A 18 14.74 -22.04 -4.31
C LEU A 18 13.86 -21.67 -3.09
N THR A 19 13.80 -20.39 -2.73
CA THR A 19 12.93 -19.91 -1.64
C THR A 19 11.46 -20.25 -1.95
N GLN A 20 11.02 -20.00 -3.18
CA GLN A 20 9.67 -20.33 -3.62
C GLN A 20 9.39 -21.84 -3.53
N LEU A 21 10.36 -22.68 -3.94
CA LEU A 21 10.23 -24.13 -3.87
C LEU A 21 10.09 -24.61 -2.44
N LEU A 22 10.93 -24.12 -1.53
CA LEU A 22 10.85 -24.44 -0.09
C LEU A 22 9.48 -24.13 0.50
N ILE A 23 8.93 -22.95 0.20
CA ILE A 23 7.58 -22.56 0.64
C ILE A 23 6.51 -23.50 0.07
N ARG A 24 6.63 -23.88 -1.20
CA ARG A 24 5.69 -24.85 -1.82
C ARG A 24 5.75 -26.23 -1.19
N GLN A 25 6.93 -26.66 -0.74
CA GLN A 25 7.10 -27.94 -0.05
C GLN A 25 6.55 -27.96 1.39
N LEU A 26 6.45 -26.82 2.05
CA LEU A 26 5.87 -26.71 3.38
C LEU A 26 4.33 -26.78 3.36
N THR A 27 3.67 -26.35 2.28
CA THR A 27 2.21 -26.31 2.21
C THR A 27 1.53 -27.69 2.35
N PRO A 28 1.98 -28.76 1.66
CA PRO A 28 1.44 -30.10 1.88
C PRO A 28 1.57 -30.56 3.34
N GLN A 29 2.71 -30.29 3.99
CA GLN A 29 2.92 -30.65 5.40
C GLN A 29 1.91 -29.97 6.33
N LEU A 30 1.55 -28.70 6.06
CA LEU A 30 0.47 -28.02 6.78
C LEU A 30 -0.86 -28.73 6.55
N THR A 31 -1.18 -29.10 5.32
CA THR A 31 -2.41 -29.83 4.97
C THR A 31 -2.46 -31.21 5.66
N ASP A 32 -1.32 -31.89 5.80
CA ASP A 32 -1.16 -33.20 6.43
C ASP A 32 -1.10 -33.15 7.97
N GLY A 33 -1.21 -31.96 8.58
CA GLY A 33 -1.38 -31.80 10.01
C GLY A 33 -0.26 -31.08 10.76
N MET A 34 0.73 -30.52 10.07
CA MET A 34 1.73 -29.63 10.71
C MET A 34 0.99 -28.50 11.46
N PRO A 35 1.33 -28.20 12.71
CA PRO A 35 0.77 -27.08 13.43
C PRO A 35 0.99 -25.74 12.70
N ALA A 36 -0.03 -24.88 12.67
CA ALA A 36 0.04 -23.58 11.99
C ALA A 36 1.22 -22.72 12.46
N VAL A 37 1.55 -22.75 13.76
CA VAL A 37 2.69 -22.00 14.33
C VAL A 37 4.02 -22.49 13.77
N GLU A 38 4.18 -23.79 13.61
CA GLU A 38 5.40 -24.39 13.04
C GLU A 38 5.51 -24.08 11.54
N TYR A 39 4.42 -24.17 10.81
CA TYR A 39 4.36 -23.77 9.41
C TYR A 39 4.75 -22.30 9.21
N ILE A 40 4.19 -21.39 10.01
CA ILE A 40 4.49 -19.96 9.95
C ILE A 40 5.98 -19.73 10.23
N ALA A 41 6.53 -20.34 11.28
CA ALA A 41 7.93 -20.22 11.64
C ALA A 41 8.87 -20.75 10.53
N ALA A 42 8.56 -21.90 9.96
CA ALA A 42 9.32 -22.50 8.86
C ALA A 42 9.28 -21.61 7.59
N CYS A 43 8.12 -21.06 7.27
CA CYS A 43 7.98 -20.12 6.15
C CYS A 43 8.78 -18.83 6.35
N ILE A 44 8.77 -18.26 7.55
CA ILE A 44 9.58 -17.07 7.89
C ILE A 44 11.06 -17.39 7.77
N ALA A 45 11.51 -18.52 8.32
CA ALA A 45 12.91 -18.94 8.25
C ALA A 45 13.39 -19.12 6.80
N ALA A 46 12.62 -19.82 5.96
CA ALA A 46 12.93 -20.02 4.55
C ALA A 46 13.00 -18.70 3.77
N GLN A 47 12.06 -17.79 4.01
CA GLN A 47 12.04 -16.49 3.35
C GLN A 47 13.17 -15.57 3.83
N ARG A 48 13.51 -15.61 5.13
CA ARG A 48 14.63 -14.87 5.71
C ARG A 48 15.95 -15.34 5.08
N LEU A 49 16.19 -16.65 5.04
CA LEU A 49 17.39 -17.21 4.43
C LEU A 49 17.54 -16.76 2.98
N GLY A 50 16.48 -16.87 2.17
CA GLY A 50 16.49 -16.44 0.77
C GLY A 50 16.75 -14.93 0.63
N HIS A 51 16.14 -14.12 1.47
CA HIS A 51 16.31 -12.66 1.46
C HIS A 51 17.73 -12.25 1.83
N GLU A 52 18.26 -12.77 2.93
CA GLU A 52 19.61 -12.45 3.43
C GLU A 52 20.68 -12.94 2.44
N THR A 53 20.50 -14.12 1.84
CA THR A 53 21.39 -14.63 0.78
C THR A 53 21.40 -13.68 -0.43
N ALA A 54 20.23 -13.29 -0.93
CA ALA A 54 20.15 -12.39 -2.08
C ALA A 54 20.70 -10.98 -1.78
N ALA A 55 20.53 -10.47 -0.56
CA ALA A 55 21.11 -9.21 -0.13
C ALA A 55 22.65 -9.29 -0.04
N ALA A 56 23.19 -10.36 0.54
CA ALA A 56 24.63 -10.60 0.67
C ALA A 56 25.30 -10.79 -0.70
N ASP A 57 24.71 -11.58 -1.60
CA ASP A 57 25.19 -11.76 -2.98
C ASP A 57 25.25 -10.42 -3.73
N MET A 58 24.25 -9.59 -3.57
CA MET A 58 24.25 -8.26 -4.17
C MET A 58 25.29 -7.34 -3.56
N ALA A 59 25.49 -7.37 -2.25
CA ALA A 59 26.52 -6.56 -1.59
C ALA A 59 27.93 -6.96 -2.07
N ALA A 60 28.19 -8.26 -2.21
CA ALA A 60 29.44 -8.76 -2.77
C ALA A 60 29.63 -8.30 -4.22
N PHE A 61 28.58 -8.38 -5.04
CA PHE A 61 28.60 -7.87 -6.41
C PHE A 61 28.90 -6.37 -6.46
N ILE A 62 28.26 -5.54 -5.61
CA ILE A 62 28.49 -4.09 -5.54
C ILE A 62 29.94 -3.78 -5.17
N ALA A 63 30.47 -4.45 -4.16
CA ALA A 63 31.85 -4.24 -3.72
C ALA A 63 32.85 -4.53 -4.84
N GLU A 64 32.68 -5.65 -5.55
CA GLU A 64 33.52 -6.02 -6.67
C GLU A 64 33.34 -5.10 -7.89
N HIS A 65 32.09 -4.72 -8.20
CA HIS A 65 31.79 -3.78 -9.27
C HIS A 65 32.45 -2.40 -9.03
N ARG A 66 32.42 -1.89 -7.80
CA ARG A 66 33.09 -0.66 -7.38
C ARG A 66 34.60 -0.75 -7.52
N ARG A 67 35.18 -1.87 -7.06
CA ARG A 67 36.62 -2.12 -7.19
C ARG A 67 37.11 -2.06 -8.64
N MET A 68 36.31 -2.60 -9.57
CA MET A 68 36.66 -2.66 -10.99
C MET A 68 36.36 -1.38 -11.77
N GLN A 69 35.19 -0.78 -11.53
CA GLN A 69 34.72 0.35 -12.34
C GLN A 69 35.15 1.71 -11.80
N ALA A 70 35.60 1.77 -10.55
CA ALA A 70 36.05 3.00 -9.90
C ALA A 70 37.30 2.73 -9.02
N PRO A 71 38.38 2.18 -9.59
CA PRO A 71 39.57 1.87 -8.83
C PRO A 71 40.13 3.14 -8.16
N GLY A 72 40.44 3.07 -6.88
CA GLY A 72 40.97 4.18 -6.09
C GLY A 72 39.92 5.18 -5.56
N ARG A 73 38.62 5.01 -5.85
CA ARG A 73 37.57 5.77 -5.16
C ARG A 73 37.24 5.09 -3.83
N ASP A 74 37.27 5.89 -2.76
CA ASP A 74 36.79 5.46 -1.44
C ASP A 74 35.25 5.55 -1.42
N LEU A 75 34.59 4.41 -1.59
CA LEU A 75 33.13 4.31 -1.55
C LEU A 75 32.70 3.51 -0.32
N PRO A 76 31.63 3.92 0.38
CA PRO A 76 31.22 3.28 1.62
C PRO A 76 30.79 1.82 1.39
N THR A 77 30.89 1.00 2.42
CA THR A 77 30.46 -0.41 2.41
C THR A 77 29.00 -0.52 1.95
N PRO A 78 28.65 -1.52 1.13
CA PRO A 78 27.27 -1.75 0.72
C PRO A 78 26.31 -1.92 1.90
N VAL A 79 25.10 -1.37 1.78
CA VAL A 79 24.04 -1.43 2.80
C VAL A 79 23.09 -2.56 2.46
N LEU A 80 22.92 -3.53 3.36
CA LEU A 80 22.00 -4.64 3.17
C LEU A 80 20.54 -4.20 3.33
N ALA A 81 19.65 -4.77 2.51
CA ALA A 81 18.22 -4.62 2.69
C ALA A 81 17.72 -5.36 3.93
N GLU A 82 16.81 -4.75 4.67
CA GLU A 82 16.18 -5.38 5.83
C GLU A 82 15.14 -6.41 5.42
N PHE A 83 15.09 -7.55 6.13
CA PHE A 83 14.10 -8.59 5.88
C PHE A 83 12.70 -8.13 6.32
N PRO A 84 11.68 -8.20 5.44
CA PRO A 84 10.34 -7.77 5.75
C PRO A 84 9.56 -8.84 6.54
N GLU A 85 10.01 -9.16 7.75
CA GLU A 85 9.53 -10.28 8.57
C GLU A 85 8.01 -10.32 8.73
N ARG A 86 7.40 -9.16 8.98
CA ARG A 86 5.95 -9.05 9.18
C ARG A 86 5.16 -9.43 7.94
N LEU A 87 5.64 -9.01 6.77
CA LEU A 87 4.98 -9.35 5.51
C LEU A 87 5.09 -10.86 5.25
N ALA A 88 6.25 -11.46 5.54
CA ALA A 88 6.46 -12.89 5.45
C ALA A 88 5.54 -13.65 6.42
N ALA A 89 5.49 -13.21 7.68
CA ALA A 89 4.63 -13.79 8.71
C ALA A 89 3.13 -13.70 8.35
N TRP A 90 2.68 -12.54 7.87
CA TRP A 90 1.30 -12.33 7.48
C TRP A 90 0.87 -13.23 6.31
N ARG A 91 1.72 -13.39 5.28
CA ARG A 91 1.41 -14.30 4.16
C ARG A 91 1.34 -15.75 4.61
N ALA A 92 2.27 -16.18 5.47
CA ALA A 92 2.28 -17.53 6.02
C ALA A 92 1.04 -17.79 6.89
N TRP A 93 0.67 -16.82 7.72
CA TRP A 93 -0.56 -16.88 8.51
C TRP A 93 -1.81 -16.99 7.63
N ARG A 94 -1.93 -16.18 6.58
CA ARG A 94 -3.07 -16.26 5.64
C ARG A 94 -3.21 -17.63 5.00
N THR A 95 -2.11 -18.27 4.65
CA THR A 95 -2.14 -19.63 4.09
C THR A 95 -2.57 -20.64 5.15
N ALA A 96 -2.03 -20.53 6.37
CA ALA A 96 -2.40 -21.42 7.48
C ALA A 96 -3.89 -21.26 7.86
N ASP A 97 -4.39 -20.04 7.91
CA ASP A 97 -5.79 -19.73 8.17
C ASP A 97 -6.71 -20.29 7.06
N ALA A 98 -6.34 -20.13 5.79
CA ALA A 98 -7.10 -20.69 4.67
C ALA A 98 -7.17 -22.21 4.71
N VAL A 99 -6.07 -22.91 5.03
CA VAL A 99 -6.08 -24.37 5.20
C VAL A 99 -6.98 -24.79 6.37
N GLU A 100 -6.96 -24.08 7.47
CA GLU A 100 -7.83 -24.37 8.61
C GLU A 100 -9.32 -24.12 8.27
N GLN A 101 -9.63 -23.06 7.53
CA GLN A 101 -10.99 -22.80 7.07
C GLN A 101 -11.51 -23.89 6.10
N VAL A 102 -10.65 -24.49 5.28
CA VAL A 102 -10.98 -25.67 4.46
C VAL A 102 -11.30 -26.87 5.33
N ARG A 103 -10.48 -27.16 6.36
CA ARG A 103 -10.73 -28.24 7.33
C ARG A 103 -12.08 -28.08 8.02
N GLN A 104 -12.45 -26.85 8.33
CA GLN A 104 -13.74 -26.49 8.94
C GLN A 104 -14.88 -26.40 7.89
N LYS A 105 -14.63 -26.74 6.64
CA LYS A 105 -15.61 -26.67 5.53
C LYS A 105 -16.23 -25.28 5.34
N ARG A 106 -15.50 -24.21 5.67
CA ARG A 106 -15.96 -22.83 5.53
C ARG A 106 -15.66 -22.24 4.15
N ILE A 107 -14.57 -22.69 3.54
CA ILE A 107 -14.17 -22.28 2.17
C ILE A 107 -13.78 -23.50 1.33
N PRO A 108 -13.86 -23.41 -0.02
CA PRO A 108 -13.40 -24.49 -0.91
C PRO A 108 -11.86 -24.56 -0.95
N GLN A 109 -11.33 -25.75 -1.25
CA GLN A 109 -9.88 -26.03 -1.34
C GLN A 109 -9.14 -25.06 -2.27
N GLU A 110 -9.74 -24.65 -3.37
CA GLU A 110 -9.18 -23.72 -4.36
C GLU A 110 -8.70 -22.39 -3.74
N GLN A 111 -9.39 -21.92 -2.69
CA GLN A 111 -8.99 -20.68 -2.00
C GLN A 111 -7.73 -20.87 -1.17
N ALA A 112 -7.57 -22.02 -0.51
CA ALA A 112 -6.33 -22.35 0.21
C ALA A 112 -5.15 -22.53 -0.78
N ASP A 113 -5.38 -23.20 -1.91
CA ASP A 113 -4.40 -23.37 -2.98
C ASP A 113 -3.96 -22.00 -3.55
N THR A 114 -4.91 -21.08 -3.71
CA THR A 114 -4.64 -19.71 -4.15
C THR A 114 -3.79 -18.96 -3.12
N ALA A 115 -4.11 -19.05 -1.82
CA ALA A 115 -3.33 -18.43 -0.75
C ALA A 115 -1.90 -18.97 -0.72
N ALA A 116 -1.72 -20.28 -0.83
CA ALA A 116 -0.41 -20.95 -0.88
C ALA A 116 0.41 -20.51 -2.10
N ARG A 117 -0.20 -20.44 -3.26
CA ARG A 117 0.44 -19.97 -4.50
C ARG A 117 0.90 -18.51 -4.36
N LEU A 118 0.03 -17.62 -3.86
CA LEU A 118 0.35 -16.20 -3.66
C LEU A 118 1.47 -16.00 -2.61
N GLN A 119 1.52 -16.84 -1.57
CA GLN A 119 2.61 -16.82 -0.61
C GLN A 119 3.94 -17.20 -1.26
N ALA A 120 3.99 -18.30 -2.00
CA ALA A 120 5.19 -18.77 -2.69
C ALA A 120 5.69 -17.76 -3.75
N GLU A 121 4.79 -17.15 -4.52
CA GLU A 121 5.11 -16.07 -5.46
C GLU A 121 5.59 -14.81 -4.73
N GLY A 122 5.00 -14.52 -3.56
CA GLY A 122 5.43 -13.43 -2.69
C GLY A 122 6.85 -13.62 -2.18
N ALA A 123 7.20 -14.81 -1.72
CA ALA A 123 8.54 -15.17 -1.27
C ALA A 123 9.59 -14.99 -2.37
N TYR A 124 9.29 -15.44 -3.58
CA TYR A 124 10.15 -15.21 -4.75
C TYR A 124 10.40 -13.71 -5.00
N ARG A 125 9.34 -12.91 -5.00
CA ARG A 125 9.45 -11.47 -5.25
C ARG A 125 10.24 -10.73 -4.17
N ASP A 126 10.07 -11.11 -2.91
CA ASP A 126 10.77 -10.49 -1.78
C ASP A 126 12.26 -10.82 -1.81
N THR A 127 12.62 -12.05 -2.18
CA THR A 127 14.02 -12.46 -2.39
C THR A 127 14.68 -11.65 -3.50
N LEU A 128 14.02 -11.50 -4.66
CA LEU A 128 14.53 -10.61 -5.72
C LEU A 128 14.56 -9.14 -5.27
N GLY A 129 13.60 -8.73 -4.45
CA GLY A 129 13.55 -7.40 -3.86
C GLY A 129 14.77 -7.09 -3.00
N ALA A 130 15.21 -8.07 -2.22
CA ALA A 130 16.37 -7.93 -1.31
C ALA A 130 17.63 -7.46 -2.03
N GLY A 131 18.00 -8.12 -3.14
CA GLY A 131 19.17 -7.72 -3.92
C GLY A 131 19.00 -6.32 -4.54
N ARG A 132 17.82 -6.04 -5.08
CA ARG A 132 17.52 -4.73 -5.69
C ARG A 132 17.56 -3.59 -4.66
N ASP A 133 16.95 -3.80 -3.49
CA ASP A 133 16.93 -2.80 -2.43
C ASP A 133 18.33 -2.61 -1.80
N THR A 134 19.13 -3.66 -1.67
CA THR A 134 20.53 -3.58 -1.27
C THR A 134 21.33 -2.68 -2.22
N LEU A 135 21.15 -2.81 -3.53
CA LEU A 135 21.84 -1.95 -4.49
C LEU A 135 21.36 -0.50 -4.40
N LEU A 136 20.05 -0.27 -4.34
CA LEU A 136 19.48 1.07 -4.26
C LEU A 136 19.90 1.81 -2.98
N LEU A 137 19.89 1.12 -1.83
CA LEU A 137 20.36 1.66 -0.55
C LEU A 137 21.86 1.98 -0.60
N SER A 138 22.65 1.07 -1.19
CA SER A 138 24.11 1.23 -1.32
C SER A 138 24.49 2.39 -2.25
N ALA A 139 23.79 2.55 -3.38
CA ALA A 139 24.00 3.66 -4.30
C ALA A 139 23.60 4.99 -3.66
N HIS A 140 22.48 5.02 -2.93
CA HIS A 140 22.04 6.21 -2.19
C HIS A 140 23.06 6.60 -1.11
N HIS A 141 23.53 5.63 -0.33
CA HIS A 141 24.53 5.86 0.71
C HIS A 141 25.88 6.36 0.16
N ALA A 142 26.26 5.87 -1.02
CA ALA A 142 27.49 6.29 -1.71
C ALA A 142 27.35 7.58 -2.53
N GLY A 143 26.16 8.16 -2.64
CA GLY A 143 25.90 9.31 -3.50
C GLY A 143 26.10 9.03 -4.99
N THR A 144 26.01 7.75 -5.40
CA THR A 144 26.16 7.33 -6.79
C THR A 144 24.81 7.21 -7.49
N ARG A 145 24.87 7.07 -8.83
CA ARG A 145 23.66 6.80 -9.63
C ARG A 145 23.50 5.30 -9.85
N TRP A 146 22.32 4.90 -10.22
CA TRP A 146 22.02 3.53 -10.59
C TRP A 146 21.11 3.48 -11.81
N ARG A 147 21.12 2.37 -12.49
CA ARG A 147 20.24 2.11 -13.64
C ARG A 147 19.61 0.73 -13.55
N ARG A 148 18.51 0.56 -14.25
CA ARG A 148 17.88 -0.73 -14.42
C ARG A 148 18.57 -1.49 -15.56
N MET A 149 18.89 -2.75 -15.32
CA MET A 149 19.33 -3.68 -16.35
C MET A 149 18.30 -4.76 -16.61
N THR A 150 17.98 -4.94 -17.88
CA THR A 150 17.03 -5.96 -18.31
C THR A 150 17.75 -7.27 -18.67
N GLY A 151 16.98 -8.37 -18.71
CA GLY A 151 17.41 -9.58 -19.39
C GLY A 151 17.37 -9.40 -20.94
N PRO A 152 17.76 -10.42 -21.69
CA PRO A 152 17.82 -10.36 -23.16
C PRO A 152 16.44 -10.19 -23.83
N SER A 153 15.36 -10.60 -23.19
CA SER A 153 13.97 -10.46 -23.67
C SER A 153 13.12 -9.79 -22.58
N PRO A 154 13.25 -8.48 -22.38
CA PRO A 154 12.45 -7.76 -21.39
C PRO A 154 11.02 -7.55 -21.87
N CYS A 155 10.10 -7.30 -20.94
CA CYS A 155 8.82 -6.68 -21.32
C CYS A 155 9.04 -5.21 -21.69
N ALA A 156 8.16 -4.63 -22.52
CA ALA A 156 8.26 -3.24 -22.97
C ALA A 156 8.37 -2.24 -21.80
N PHE A 157 7.67 -2.48 -20.69
CA PHE A 157 7.76 -1.64 -19.50
C PHE A 157 9.16 -1.64 -18.87
N CYS A 158 9.80 -2.80 -18.77
CA CYS A 158 11.16 -2.90 -18.22
C CYS A 158 12.19 -2.29 -19.17
N ALA A 159 12.05 -2.49 -20.48
CA ALA A 159 12.90 -1.87 -21.51
C ALA A 159 12.76 -0.34 -21.48
N MET A 160 11.52 0.17 -21.41
CA MET A 160 11.25 1.60 -21.24
C MET A 160 11.97 2.19 -20.02
N LEU A 161 11.88 1.52 -18.88
CA LEU A 161 12.54 1.99 -17.65
C LEU A 161 14.06 1.87 -17.72
N ALA A 162 14.60 0.89 -18.44
CA ALA A 162 16.04 0.73 -18.67
C ALA A 162 16.58 1.73 -19.69
N GLY A 163 15.79 2.11 -20.69
CA GLY A 163 16.14 3.11 -21.69
C GLY A 163 16.14 4.55 -21.21
N ARG A 164 15.62 4.81 -20.00
CA ARG A 164 15.63 6.15 -19.39
C ARG A 164 16.99 6.50 -18.82
N SER A 165 17.18 7.78 -18.50
CA SER A 165 18.41 8.25 -17.85
C SER A 165 18.65 7.56 -16.49
N ASP A 166 19.91 7.55 -16.07
CA ASP A 166 20.32 7.01 -14.78
C ASP A 166 19.59 7.68 -13.63
N TYR A 167 19.27 6.91 -12.61
CA TYR A 167 18.54 7.35 -11.43
C TYR A 167 19.53 7.81 -10.35
N THR A 168 19.24 8.96 -9.74
CA THR A 168 20.05 9.52 -8.65
C THR A 168 19.50 9.17 -7.27
N THR A 169 18.19 8.94 -7.19
CA THR A 169 17.52 8.62 -5.94
C THR A 169 16.57 7.44 -6.15
N ARG A 170 16.13 6.88 -5.06
CA ARG A 170 15.10 5.85 -5.03
C ARG A 170 13.80 6.37 -5.67
N GLU A 171 13.47 7.63 -5.46
CA GLU A 171 12.27 8.30 -5.93
C GLU A 171 12.32 8.61 -7.43
N SER A 172 13.50 8.91 -7.97
CA SER A 172 13.67 9.26 -9.39
C SER A 172 13.31 8.13 -10.36
N ALA A 173 13.35 6.87 -9.91
CA ALA A 173 12.91 5.71 -10.69
C ALA A 173 11.38 5.63 -10.90
N VAL A 174 10.63 6.54 -10.31
CA VAL A 174 9.15 6.53 -10.27
C VAL A 174 8.53 7.54 -11.23
N THR A 175 9.32 8.29 -12.00
CA THR A 175 8.80 9.35 -12.87
C THR A 175 7.91 8.84 -14.00
N ILE A 176 6.80 9.55 -14.22
CA ILE A 176 5.87 9.36 -15.33
C ILE A 176 6.52 9.85 -16.63
N VAL A 177 6.36 9.10 -17.71
CA VAL A 177 6.81 9.50 -19.07
C VAL A 177 6.11 10.80 -19.48
N GLY A 178 6.85 11.73 -20.06
CA GLY A 178 6.30 12.94 -20.69
C GLY A 178 6.27 14.22 -19.84
N ARG A 179 6.39 14.18 -18.52
CA ARG A 179 6.49 15.41 -17.71
C ARG A 179 7.91 15.66 -17.21
N ARG A 180 8.55 16.73 -17.72
CA ARG A 180 9.81 17.24 -17.17
C ARG A 180 9.60 17.71 -15.72
N GLY A 181 10.32 17.09 -14.78
CA GLY A 181 10.87 17.81 -13.65
C GLY A 181 10.04 17.94 -12.39
N LYS A 182 9.05 17.07 -12.07
CA LYS A 182 8.58 16.96 -10.66
C LYS A 182 8.30 15.50 -10.31
N VAL A 183 9.22 14.91 -9.55
CA VAL A 183 8.94 13.72 -8.73
C VAL A 183 7.93 14.17 -7.68
N LYS A 184 6.70 13.67 -7.75
CA LYS A 184 5.75 13.88 -6.64
C LYS A 184 6.25 13.07 -5.44
N ALA A 185 6.58 13.77 -4.36
CA ALA A 185 6.83 13.15 -3.06
C ALA A 185 5.59 12.32 -2.68
N GLY A 186 5.78 11.05 -2.30
CA GLY A 186 4.69 10.14 -1.90
C GLY A 186 4.40 9.00 -2.88
N GLY A 187 5.12 8.89 -3.99
CA GLY A 187 5.06 7.69 -4.84
C GLY A 187 5.57 6.44 -4.11
N ARG A 188 5.15 5.25 -4.58
CA ARG A 188 5.65 3.95 -4.09
C ARG A 188 7.16 4.00 -3.92
N PRO A 189 7.73 3.35 -2.89
CA PRO A 189 9.18 3.25 -2.71
C PRO A 189 9.82 2.81 -4.03
N ALA A 190 10.94 3.43 -4.41
CA ALA A 190 11.74 3.01 -5.54
C ALA A 190 12.06 1.52 -5.35
N GLY A 191 12.13 0.74 -6.39
CA GLY A 191 12.16 -0.72 -6.29
C GLY A 191 10.75 -1.35 -6.36
N SER A 192 9.68 -0.70 -5.91
CA SER A 192 8.32 -1.24 -6.01
C SER A 192 7.74 -1.26 -7.43
N LYS A 193 8.41 -0.69 -8.43
CA LYS A 193 8.05 -0.80 -9.86
C LYS A 193 8.67 -1.99 -10.59
N PHE A 194 9.23 -2.92 -9.88
CA PHE A 194 9.46 -4.24 -10.41
C PHE A 194 8.13 -5.00 -10.32
N HIS A 195 7.47 -5.21 -11.46
CA HIS A 195 6.21 -5.96 -11.51
C HIS A 195 6.43 -7.43 -11.13
N GLY A 196 5.36 -8.15 -10.80
CA GLY A 196 5.41 -9.60 -10.62
C GLY A 196 6.05 -10.27 -11.84
N HIS A 197 6.92 -11.25 -11.63
CA HIS A 197 7.71 -11.95 -12.66
C HIS A 197 8.79 -11.08 -13.37
N CYS A 198 9.12 -9.91 -12.85
CA CYS A 198 10.20 -9.08 -13.38
C CYS A 198 11.57 -9.71 -13.10
N THR A 199 12.33 -10.01 -14.16
CA THR A 199 13.70 -10.55 -14.09
C THR A 199 14.78 -9.47 -14.19
N CYS A 200 14.42 -8.18 -14.21
CA CYS A 200 15.38 -7.08 -14.25
C CYS A 200 16.13 -6.97 -12.92
N THR A 201 17.38 -6.51 -13.00
CA THR A 201 18.18 -6.10 -11.84
C THR A 201 18.45 -4.59 -11.86
N ALA A 202 19.08 -4.08 -10.83
CA ALA A 202 19.65 -2.74 -10.79
C ALA A 202 21.19 -2.85 -10.81
N VAL A 203 21.87 -1.84 -11.34
CA VAL A 203 23.34 -1.76 -11.37
C VAL A 203 23.76 -0.33 -11.04
N GLU A 204 24.79 -0.19 -10.21
CA GLU A 204 25.38 1.10 -9.88
C GLU A 204 26.13 1.68 -11.06
N VAL A 205 25.99 2.98 -11.32
CA VAL A 205 26.63 3.68 -12.43
C VAL A 205 27.84 4.43 -11.91
N LEU A 206 29.01 3.94 -12.26
CA LEU A 206 30.31 4.50 -11.83
C LEU A 206 31.12 5.14 -12.96
N GLY A 207 30.75 4.89 -14.22
CA GLY A 207 31.44 5.36 -15.41
C GLY A 207 30.51 5.61 -16.59
N ALA A 208 31.08 5.71 -17.80
CA ALA A 208 30.33 5.87 -19.05
C ALA A 208 29.43 4.66 -19.35
N GLY A 209 28.32 4.91 -20.06
CA GLY A 209 27.24 3.96 -20.23
C GLY A 209 27.57 2.67 -21.00
N ASP A 210 26.71 1.67 -20.80
CA ASP A 210 26.75 0.34 -21.42
C ASP A 210 25.96 0.34 -22.74
N SER A 211 26.47 -0.31 -23.78
CA SER A 211 25.89 -0.37 -25.13
C SER A 211 24.51 -1.06 -25.19
N VAL A 212 24.24 -2.06 -24.33
CA VAL A 212 22.94 -2.78 -24.31
C VAL A 212 21.79 -1.85 -23.89
N GLN A 213 22.06 -0.92 -23.00
CA GLN A 213 21.07 0.06 -22.55
C GLN A 213 20.83 1.14 -23.60
N GLN A 214 21.77 1.38 -24.49
CA GLN A 214 21.60 2.34 -25.57
C GLN A 214 20.48 1.90 -26.52
N GLY A 215 20.40 0.64 -26.91
CA GLY A 215 19.30 0.13 -27.75
C GLY A 215 17.91 0.34 -27.15
N TRP A 216 17.78 0.19 -25.83
CA TRP A 216 16.50 0.47 -25.15
C TRP A 216 16.21 1.98 -25.06
N ARG A 217 17.25 2.81 -24.97
CA ARG A 217 17.11 4.27 -25.01
C ARG A 217 16.63 4.72 -26.39
N ASP A 218 17.24 4.20 -27.44
CA ASP A 218 16.86 4.52 -28.82
C ASP A 218 15.39 4.13 -29.08
N ALA A 219 14.99 2.92 -28.67
CA ALA A 219 13.60 2.46 -28.78
C ALA A 219 12.62 3.33 -27.98
N TYR A 220 13.01 3.77 -26.79
CA TYR A 220 12.19 4.67 -25.96
C TYR A 220 12.07 6.06 -26.60
N GLU A 221 13.18 6.64 -27.04
CA GLU A 221 13.22 7.98 -27.66
C GLU A 221 12.44 7.99 -28.98
N GLN A 222 12.57 6.94 -29.78
CA GLN A 222 11.76 6.74 -30.98
C GLN A 222 10.28 6.68 -30.67
N ALA A 223 9.86 5.88 -29.68
CA ALA A 223 8.46 5.79 -29.28
C ALA A 223 7.88 7.12 -28.76
N VAL A 224 8.69 7.91 -28.05
CA VAL A 224 8.31 9.27 -27.62
C VAL A 224 8.16 10.21 -28.83
N GLN A 225 9.06 10.11 -29.80
CA GLN A 225 9.00 10.93 -31.01
C GLN A 225 7.79 10.57 -31.88
N GLU A 226 7.51 9.29 -32.08
CA GLU A 226 6.31 8.80 -32.79
C GLU A 226 5.01 9.33 -32.15
N CYS A 227 4.93 9.36 -30.79
CA CYS A 227 3.79 9.97 -30.11
C CYS A 227 3.64 11.46 -30.47
N ARG A 228 4.75 12.21 -30.53
CA ARG A 228 4.73 13.63 -30.84
C ARG A 228 4.35 13.91 -32.28
N ASP A 229 4.88 13.12 -33.20
CA ASP A 229 4.62 13.25 -34.66
C ASP A 229 3.14 13.00 -34.97
N ASP A 230 2.51 12.08 -34.23
CA ASP A 230 1.08 11.77 -34.32
C ASP A 230 0.19 12.73 -33.51
N GLY A 231 0.77 13.75 -32.85
CA GLY A 231 0.02 14.67 -31.97
C GLY A 231 -0.54 14.04 -30.69
N VAL A 232 -0.02 12.87 -30.29
CA VAL A 232 -0.44 12.13 -29.11
C VAL A 232 0.48 12.47 -27.93
N GLU A 233 -0.06 12.75 -26.76
CA GLU A 233 0.75 12.98 -25.56
C GLU A 233 1.59 11.73 -25.23
N PRO A 234 2.93 11.84 -25.03
CA PRO A 234 3.79 10.71 -24.70
C PRO A 234 3.61 10.25 -23.26
N THR A 235 2.42 9.75 -22.93
CA THR A 235 2.12 9.09 -21.66
C THR A 235 2.82 7.74 -21.57
N THR A 236 2.91 7.16 -20.36
CA THR A 236 3.46 5.81 -20.19
C THR A 236 2.72 4.78 -21.06
N ALA A 237 1.39 4.88 -21.16
CA ALA A 237 0.59 3.95 -21.96
C ALA A 237 0.89 4.07 -23.45
N ASN A 238 0.88 5.29 -24.01
CA ASN A 238 1.12 5.55 -25.42
C ASN A 238 2.54 5.16 -25.85
N VAL A 239 3.56 5.49 -25.02
CA VAL A 239 4.94 5.10 -25.29
C VAL A 239 5.10 3.57 -25.25
N LEU A 240 4.49 2.87 -24.30
CA LEU A 240 4.54 1.42 -24.24
C LEU A 240 3.84 0.75 -25.42
N GLU A 241 2.76 1.33 -25.92
CA GLU A 241 2.08 0.86 -27.13
C GLU A 241 3.00 0.96 -28.36
N ARG A 242 3.68 2.11 -28.56
CA ARG A 242 4.64 2.30 -29.64
C ARG A 242 5.84 1.35 -29.51
N MET A 243 6.43 1.26 -28.34
CA MET A 243 7.54 0.30 -28.10
C MET A 243 7.12 -1.13 -28.44
N ARG A 244 5.91 -1.58 -28.06
CA ARG A 244 5.41 -2.92 -28.43
C ARG A 244 5.26 -3.10 -29.94
N ALA A 245 4.82 -2.05 -30.64
CA ALA A 245 4.73 -2.07 -32.09
C ALA A 245 6.08 -2.20 -32.79
N GLN A 246 7.16 -1.67 -32.19
CA GLN A 246 8.54 -1.84 -32.67
C GLN A 246 9.02 -3.30 -32.56
N GLY A 247 8.42 -4.11 -31.68
CA GLY A 247 8.76 -5.52 -31.48
C GLY A 247 9.96 -5.74 -30.55
N GLY A 248 10.34 -7.01 -30.36
CA GLY A 248 11.50 -7.38 -29.54
C GLY A 248 11.24 -7.48 -28.03
N PHE A 249 9.99 -7.36 -27.57
CA PHE A 249 9.60 -7.42 -26.17
C PHE A 249 8.78 -8.67 -25.85
N SER A 250 9.01 -9.25 -24.66
CA SER A 250 8.19 -10.35 -24.13
C SER A 250 7.22 -9.82 -23.07
N ASP A 251 6.08 -9.29 -23.52
CA ASP A 251 5.02 -8.93 -22.59
C ASP A 251 4.27 -10.18 -22.13
N SER A 252 3.89 -10.24 -20.85
CA SER A 252 3.05 -11.35 -20.37
C SER A 252 1.66 -11.28 -21.01
N PRO A 253 0.99 -12.41 -21.25
CA PRO A 253 -0.37 -12.42 -21.82
C PRO A 253 -1.38 -11.55 -21.06
N ARG A 254 -1.19 -11.36 -19.74
CA ARG A 254 -2.00 -10.46 -18.91
C ARG A 254 -1.77 -8.97 -19.18
N LEU A 255 -0.60 -8.60 -19.70
CA LEU A 255 -0.30 -7.21 -20.10
C LEU A 255 -0.77 -6.92 -21.52
N VAL A 256 -0.80 -7.94 -22.39
CA VAL A 256 -1.31 -7.82 -23.77
C VAL A 256 -2.83 -7.67 -23.79
N SER A 257 -3.55 -8.30 -22.86
CA SER A 257 -5.01 -8.17 -22.78
C SER A 257 -5.51 -6.80 -22.28
N SER A 258 -4.62 -5.97 -21.68
CA SER A 258 -4.93 -4.59 -21.31
C SER A 258 -4.65 -3.57 -22.42
N GLY A 259 -4.09 -4.01 -23.56
CA GLY A 259 -3.71 -3.16 -24.69
C GLY A 259 -4.79 -2.97 -25.77
N SER A 260 -6.04 -3.40 -25.54
CA SER A 260 -7.12 -3.21 -26.49
C SER A 260 -7.99 -1.97 -26.27
N ASP A 261 -7.53 -1.00 -25.48
CA ASP A 261 -8.18 0.31 -25.41
C ASP A 261 -7.78 1.17 -26.61
N ARG A 262 -8.43 0.94 -27.75
CA ARG A 262 -8.54 1.97 -28.79
C ARG A 262 -9.19 3.19 -28.16
N PRO A 263 -8.71 4.42 -28.43
CA PRO A 263 -9.37 5.63 -27.94
C PRO A 263 -10.82 5.63 -28.45
N ARG A 264 -11.77 5.37 -27.57
CA ARG A 264 -13.17 5.66 -27.85
C ARG A 264 -13.31 7.19 -27.96
N PRO A 265 -14.08 7.69 -28.93
CA PRO A 265 -14.39 9.11 -29.01
C PRO A 265 -14.94 9.57 -27.66
N VAL A 266 -14.37 10.64 -27.13
CA VAL A 266 -14.87 11.29 -25.91
C VAL A 266 -16.30 11.77 -26.20
N PRO A 267 -17.31 11.29 -25.45
CA PRO A 267 -18.63 11.85 -25.58
C PRO A 267 -18.60 13.35 -25.20
N PRO A 268 -19.36 14.20 -25.86
CA PRO A 268 -19.40 15.62 -25.55
C PRO A 268 -19.81 15.82 -24.08
N LYS A 269 -19.16 16.79 -23.43
CA LYS A 269 -19.41 17.23 -22.06
C LYS A 269 -20.92 17.46 -21.90
N PRO A 270 -21.61 16.80 -20.95
CA PRO A 270 -23.02 17.08 -20.72
C PRO A 270 -23.19 18.55 -20.32
N ALA A 271 -24.13 19.22 -20.96
CA ALA A 271 -24.54 20.58 -20.60
C ALA A 271 -25.04 20.60 -19.14
N PRO A 272 -24.84 21.71 -18.42
CA PRO A 272 -25.31 21.82 -17.05
C PRO A 272 -26.82 21.61 -16.99
N THR A 273 -27.25 20.57 -16.33
CA THR A 273 -28.66 20.26 -16.10
C THR A 273 -29.21 21.24 -15.06
N SER A 274 -30.19 21.99 -15.44
CA SER A 274 -30.95 22.92 -14.59
C SER A 274 -31.45 22.24 -13.31
N ALA A 275 -31.38 22.97 -12.21
CA ALA A 275 -31.82 22.54 -10.88
C ALA A 275 -33.27 21.98 -10.92
N ARG A 276 -33.39 20.72 -10.54
CA ARG A 276 -34.66 20.01 -10.36
C ARG A 276 -35.15 20.23 -8.92
N PRO A 277 -36.45 20.42 -8.69
CA PRO A 277 -36.97 20.64 -7.34
C PRO A 277 -36.80 19.39 -6.46
N ALA A 278 -36.69 19.60 -5.15
CA ALA A 278 -36.48 18.59 -4.12
C ALA A 278 -37.49 17.43 -4.22
N GLN A 279 -37.07 16.34 -4.89
CA GLN A 279 -37.77 15.06 -4.89
C GLN A 279 -37.36 14.26 -3.66
N LYS A 280 -38.25 13.38 -3.14
CA LYS A 280 -37.93 12.40 -2.08
C LYS A 280 -36.62 11.70 -2.41
N ALA A 281 -35.71 11.64 -1.43
CA ALA A 281 -34.40 11.02 -1.54
C ALA A 281 -34.56 9.51 -1.80
N ALA A 282 -34.67 9.11 -3.06
CA ALA A 282 -34.80 7.72 -3.49
C ALA A 282 -34.15 7.51 -4.85
N ILE A 283 -33.52 6.36 -5.03
CA ILE A 283 -32.88 5.95 -6.30
C ILE A 283 -33.96 5.73 -7.36
N PRO A 284 -33.88 6.38 -8.54
CA PRO A 284 -34.84 6.17 -9.62
C PRO A 284 -34.91 4.69 -10.02
N PRO A 285 -36.09 4.04 -10.03
CA PRO A 285 -36.21 2.61 -10.33
C PRO A 285 -35.69 2.21 -11.72
N GLY A 286 -35.66 3.16 -12.66
CA GLY A 286 -35.18 2.97 -14.03
C GLY A 286 -33.68 3.23 -14.22
N SER A 287 -32.95 3.69 -13.18
CA SER A 287 -31.52 3.99 -13.27
C SER A 287 -30.69 2.73 -13.58
N ALA A 288 -29.53 2.92 -14.21
CA ALA A 288 -28.58 1.83 -14.46
C ALA A 288 -28.15 1.16 -13.15
N LEU A 289 -27.93 1.96 -12.10
CA LEU A 289 -27.64 1.46 -10.77
C LEU A 289 -28.75 0.53 -10.26
N ALA A 290 -30.01 0.99 -10.24
CA ALA A 290 -31.14 0.21 -9.73
C ALA A 290 -31.31 -1.13 -10.44
N LYS A 291 -31.15 -1.14 -11.76
CA LYS A 291 -31.22 -2.37 -12.58
C LYS A 291 -30.13 -3.37 -12.23
N THR A 292 -28.91 -2.91 -11.98
CA THR A 292 -27.76 -3.78 -11.71
C THR A 292 -27.76 -4.32 -10.28
N ILE A 293 -28.05 -3.46 -9.27
CA ILE A 293 -28.01 -3.87 -7.87
C ILE A 293 -29.25 -4.65 -7.41
N GLY A 294 -30.33 -4.56 -8.16
CA GLY A 294 -31.60 -5.22 -7.85
C GLY A 294 -32.40 -4.52 -6.73
N ASP A 295 -33.66 -4.92 -6.59
CA ASP A 295 -34.59 -4.28 -5.65
C ASP A 295 -34.19 -4.39 -4.19
N THR A 296 -33.56 -5.49 -3.79
CA THR A 296 -33.13 -5.70 -2.39
C THR A 296 -32.10 -4.66 -1.98
N ASN A 297 -31.02 -4.54 -2.74
CA ASN A 297 -29.95 -3.56 -2.45
C ASN A 297 -30.47 -2.12 -2.63
N ARG A 298 -31.28 -1.86 -3.64
CA ARG A 298 -31.91 -0.56 -3.86
C ARG A 298 -32.70 -0.10 -2.62
N LYS A 299 -33.54 -0.97 -2.04
CA LYS A 299 -34.30 -0.65 -0.82
C LYS A 299 -33.39 -0.39 0.40
N VAL A 300 -32.24 -1.05 0.47
CA VAL A 300 -31.26 -0.79 1.53
C VAL A 300 -30.65 0.60 1.36
N LEU A 301 -30.18 0.93 0.15
CA LEU A 301 -29.62 2.26 -0.14
C LEU A 301 -30.65 3.38 0.03
N ASP A 302 -31.89 3.18 -0.43
CA ASP A 302 -32.98 4.14 -0.25
C ASP A 302 -33.22 4.46 1.25
N ARG A 303 -33.13 3.46 2.14
CA ARG A 303 -33.23 3.69 3.58
C ARG A 303 -32.07 4.53 4.11
N TYR A 304 -30.83 4.26 3.69
CA TYR A 304 -29.67 5.06 4.08
C TYR A 304 -29.84 6.52 3.65
N LEU A 305 -30.16 6.76 2.38
CA LEU A 305 -30.37 8.10 1.83
C LEU A 305 -31.51 8.87 2.52
N ALA A 306 -32.58 8.16 2.88
CA ALA A 306 -33.71 8.76 3.59
C ALA A 306 -33.40 9.09 5.06
N SER A 307 -32.66 8.21 5.74
CA SER A 307 -32.39 8.31 7.18
C SER A 307 -31.18 9.19 7.55
N THR A 308 -30.20 9.33 6.65
CA THR A 308 -29.00 10.13 6.96
C THR A 308 -29.33 11.59 7.31
N PRO A 309 -28.70 12.18 8.34
CA PRO A 309 -28.78 13.62 8.60
C PRO A 309 -28.00 14.46 7.58
N HIS A 310 -27.07 13.86 6.82
CA HIS A 310 -26.19 14.55 5.87
C HIS A 310 -26.85 14.74 4.50
N LYS A 311 -27.81 15.66 4.43
CA LYS A 311 -28.66 15.86 3.23
C LYS A 311 -27.91 16.36 2.01
N ASN A 312 -26.82 17.12 2.20
CA ASN A 312 -25.99 17.58 1.07
C ASN A 312 -25.27 16.39 0.42
N THR A 313 -24.71 15.48 1.22
CA THR A 313 -24.03 14.27 0.72
C THR A 313 -25.01 13.34 0.01
N ALA A 314 -26.21 13.14 0.57
CA ALA A 314 -27.27 12.39 -0.10
C ALA A 314 -27.72 13.04 -1.41
N GLY A 315 -27.84 14.37 -1.42
CA GLY A 315 -28.19 15.14 -2.63
C GLY A 315 -27.13 15.06 -3.71
N LEU A 316 -25.84 15.17 -3.36
CA LEU A 316 -24.71 15.00 -4.27
C LEU A 316 -24.68 13.60 -4.85
N TRP A 317 -24.83 12.58 -4.00
CA TRP A 317 -24.85 11.17 -4.41
C TRP A 317 -25.98 10.90 -5.42
N LEU A 318 -27.21 11.35 -5.12
CA LEU A 318 -28.37 11.18 -6.01
C LEU A 318 -28.24 11.94 -7.33
N ARG A 319 -27.57 13.09 -7.35
CA ARG A 319 -27.31 13.85 -8.58
C ARG A 319 -26.46 13.05 -9.56
N HIS A 320 -25.55 12.22 -9.08
CA HIS A 320 -24.59 11.49 -9.90
C HIS A 320 -24.92 9.99 -10.08
N VAL A 321 -26.09 9.53 -9.63
CA VAL A 321 -26.49 8.10 -9.65
C VAL A 321 -26.44 7.44 -11.03
N ASP A 322 -26.59 8.20 -12.10
CA ASP A 322 -26.54 7.74 -13.49
C ASP A 322 -25.25 8.15 -14.24
N ALA A 323 -24.28 8.75 -13.54
CA ALA A 323 -23.07 9.31 -14.16
C ALA A 323 -21.94 8.29 -14.31
N TYR A 324 -22.10 7.06 -13.79
CA TYR A 324 -21.13 5.95 -13.85
C TYR A 324 -21.83 4.67 -14.25
N GLN A 325 -21.03 3.70 -14.71
CA GLN A 325 -21.52 2.34 -14.96
C GLN A 325 -21.28 1.46 -13.73
N ILE A 326 -22.15 0.50 -13.50
CA ILE A 326 -21.98 -0.52 -12.46
C ILE A 326 -22.20 -1.90 -13.06
N THR A 327 -21.37 -2.86 -12.71
CA THR A 327 -21.46 -4.24 -13.20
C THR A 327 -21.21 -5.21 -12.06
N GLY A 328 -21.99 -6.29 -12.04
CA GLY A 328 -21.74 -7.40 -11.13
C GLY A 328 -20.53 -8.19 -11.60
N VAL A 329 -19.70 -8.60 -10.65
CA VAL A 329 -18.58 -9.52 -10.86
C VAL A 329 -18.77 -10.76 -9.99
N GLY A 330 -18.18 -11.87 -10.40
CA GLY A 330 -18.15 -13.09 -9.58
C GLY A 330 -17.30 -12.90 -8.31
N PRO A 331 -17.39 -13.85 -7.36
CA PRO A 331 -16.59 -13.83 -6.15
C PRO A 331 -15.10 -13.69 -6.48
N GLY A 332 -14.42 -12.75 -5.85
CA GLY A 332 -13.00 -12.47 -6.10
C GLY A 332 -12.30 -11.92 -4.87
N ASP A 333 -11.01 -11.58 -5.02
CA ASP A 333 -10.17 -11.05 -3.93
C ASP A 333 -10.61 -9.64 -3.47
N HIS A 334 -11.32 -8.90 -4.34
CA HIS A 334 -11.87 -7.59 -4.04
C HIS A 334 -13.41 -7.65 -4.05
N PRO A 335 -14.07 -7.14 -2.99
CA PRO A 335 -15.52 -7.12 -2.91
C PRO A 335 -16.14 -6.16 -3.92
N ALA A 336 -15.43 -5.08 -4.21
CA ALA A 336 -15.77 -4.07 -5.19
C ALA A 336 -14.52 -3.25 -5.56
N TYR A 337 -14.57 -2.52 -6.65
CA TYR A 337 -13.60 -1.50 -7.01
C TYR A 337 -14.14 -0.58 -8.11
N TYR A 338 -13.78 0.70 -8.06
CA TYR A 338 -14.03 1.64 -9.14
C TYR A 338 -12.86 1.65 -10.14
N ARG A 339 -13.17 1.65 -11.42
CA ARG A 339 -12.19 1.78 -12.51
C ARG A 339 -12.34 3.13 -13.20
N PRO A 340 -11.44 4.11 -12.94
CA PRO A 340 -11.54 5.46 -13.51
C PRO A 340 -11.54 5.49 -15.05
N SER A 341 -10.70 4.66 -15.70
CA SER A 341 -10.55 4.64 -17.17
C SER A 341 -11.84 4.29 -17.93
N THR A 342 -12.73 3.52 -17.31
CA THR A 342 -14.02 3.13 -17.90
C THR A 342 -15.21 3.75 -17.17
N ARG A 343 -14.97 4.49 -16.09
CA ARG A 343 -16.00 5.01 -15.16
C ARG A 343 -16.98 3.93 -14.71
N THR A 344 -16.44 2.74 -14.44
CA THR A 344 -17.23 1.55 -14.09
C THR A 344 -16.91 1.09 -12.68
N ILE A 345 -17.94 0.84 -11.90
CA ILE A 345 -17.88 0.18 -10.60
C ILE A 345 -18.08 -1.33 -10.82
N HIS A 346 -17.18 -2.12 -10.29
CA HIS A 346 -17.25 -3.58 -10.30
C HIS A 346 -17.58 -4.06 -8.89
N VAL A 347 -18.67 -4.80 -8.70
CA VAL A 347 -19.17 -5.21 -7.39
C VAL A 347 -19.47 -6.71 -7.35
N ASP A 348 -18.92 -7.43 -6.36
CA ASP A 348 -19.43 -8.74 -5.96
C ASP A 348 -20.78 -8.54 -5.26
N MET A 349 -21.85 -8.74 -6.01
CA MET A 349 -23.21 -8.53 -5.52
C MET A 349 -23.57 -9.43 -4.33
N GLY A 350 -23.00 -10.63 -4.25
CA GLY A 350 -23.21 -11.52 -3.11
C GLY A 350 -22.64 -10.94 -1.81
N ARG A 351 -21.44 -10.36 -1.88
CA ARG A 351 -20.79 -9.69 -0.75
C ARG A 351 -21.46 -8.36 -0.41
N ALA A 352 -21.78 -7.55 -1.42
CA ALA A 352 -22.48 -6.28 -1.22
C ALA A 352 -23.84 -6.46 -0.52
N THR A 353 -24.54 -7.56 -0.80
CA THR A 353 -25.84 -7.85 -0.16
C THR A 353 -25.70 -8.34 1.28
N ARG A 354 -24.62 -9.05 1.61
CA ARG A 354 -24.42 -9.60 2.96
C ARG A 354 -23.71 -8.60 3.89
N GLY A 355 -22.83 -7.77 3.35
CA GLY A 355 -21.88 -6.99 4.14
C GLY A 355 -20.83 -7.87 4.83
N ASP A 356 -20.08 -7.29 5.75
CA ASP A 356 -19.14 -7.97 6.64
C ASP A 356 -19.17 -7.37 8.07
N HIS A 357 -18.14 -7.58 8.87
CA HIS A 357 -18.09 -7.09 10.25
C HIS A 357 -17.82 -5.57 10.38
N VAL A 358 -17.36 -4.92 9.31
CA VAL A 358 -17.11 -3.46 9.25
C VAL A 358 -18.17 -2.77 8.40
N GLN A 359 -18.46 -3.30 7.22
CA GLN A 359 -19.44 -2.73 6.30
C GLN A 359 -20.75 -3.52 6.31
N ALA A 360 -21.86 -2.84 6.56
CA ALA A 360 -23.20 -3.42 6.47
C ALA A 360 -23.64 -3.61 5.00
N PRO A 361 -24.74 -4.36 4.76
CA PRO A 361 -25.27 -4.54 3.41
C PRO A 361 -25.44 -3.23 2.65
N GLY A 362 -24.87 -3.15 1.45
CA GLY A 362 -24.93 -2.00 0.55
C GLY A 362 -23.87 -0.92 0.76
N GLU A 363 -23.15 -0.89 1.88
CA GLU A 363 -22.17 0.17 2.17
C GLU A 363 -21.01 0.19 1.19
N VAL A 364 -20.49 -0.96 0.79
CA VAL A 364 -19.45 -1.05 -0.23
C VAL A 364 -19.86 -0.40 -1.56
N ILE A 365 -21.15 -0.40 -1.90
CA ILE A 365 -21.66 0.30 -3.08
C ILE A 365 -21.54 1.81 -2.89
N LEU A 366 -21.83 2.32 -1.69
CA LEU A 366 -21.70 3.75 -1.37
C LEU A 366 -20.24 4.20 -1.39
N HIS A 367 -19.34 3.36 -0.92
CA HIS A 367 -17.89 3.60 -0.99
C HIS A 367 -17.41 3.74 -2.44
N GLU A 368 -17.66 2.73 -3.29
CA GLU A 368 -17.21 2.75 -4.69
C GLU A 368 -17.87 3.86 -5.51
N THR A 369 -19.13 4.20 -5.20
CA THR A 369 -19.77 5.36 -5.80
C THR A 369 -19.17 6.68 -5.33
N GLY A 370 -18.61 6.74 -4.12
CA GLY A 370 -17.79 7.83 -3.62
C GLY A 370 -16.58 8.10 -4.53
N HIS A 371 -15.82 7.08 -4.85
CA HIS A 371 -14.71 7.17 -5.81
C HIS A 371 -15.17 7.63 -7.20
N ALA A 372 -16.29 7.09 -7.69
CA ALA A 372 -16.85 7.46 -8.98
C ALA A 372 -17.24 8.94 -9.01
N ILE A 373 -17.88 9.45 -7.97
CA ILE A 373 -18.31 10.85 -7.86
C ILE A 373 -17.08 11.77 -7.77
N ASP A 374 -16.10 11.46 -6.92
CA ASP A 374 -14.87 12.23 -6.81
C ASP A 374 -14.14 12.35 -8.16
N HIS A 375 -14.04 11.23 -8.90
CA HIS A 375 -13.41 11.21 -10.22
C HIS A 375 -14.22 11.97 -11.28
N ILE A 376 -15.55 11.85 -11.27
CA ILE A 376 -16.44 12.56 -12.22
C ILE A 376 -16.37 14.07 -12.00
N LEU A 377 -16.37 14.51 -10.76
CA LEU A 377 -16.27 15.93 -10.39
C LEU A 377 -14.89 16.51 -10.75
N GLY A 378 -13.86 15.72 -10.71
CA GLY A 378 -12.49 16.11 -11.07
C GLY A 378 -12.18 16.05 -12.57
N GLY A 379 -13.08 15.51 -13.40
CA GLY A 379 -12.88 15.33 -14.84
C GLY A 379 -11.97 14.16 -15.17
N ASP A 380 -10.70 14.39 -15.47
CA ASP A 380 -9.71 13.34 -15.78
C ASP A 380 -8.92 12.85 -14.56
N THR A 381 -9.13 13.44 -13.40
CA THR A 381 -8.50 13.09 -12.12
C THR A 381 -9.54 13.15 -11.00
N TYR A 382 -9.19 12.66 -9.82
CA TYR A 382 -10.04 12.86 -8.65
C TYR A 382 -10.09 14.33 -8.25
N LEU A 383 -11.27 14.87 -7.95
CA LEU A 383 -11.46 16.25 -7.47
C LEU A 383 -10.59 16.51 -6.24
N THR A 384 -10.62 15.58 -5.28
CA THR A 384 -9.84 15.68 -4.04
C THR A 384 -8.33 15.63 -4.26
N ALA A 385 -7.86 15.00 -5.32
CA ALA A 385 -6.44 15.04 -5.72
C ALA A 385 -6.00 16.44 -6.20
N ALA A 386 -6.93 17.20 -6.77
CA ALA A 386 -6.70 18.57 -7.21
C ALA A 386 -6.85 19.60 -6.07
N GLN A 387 -7.31 19.17 -4.90
CA GLN A 387 -7.51 20.03 -3.71
C GLN A 387 -6.47 19.77 -2.63
N PRO A 388 -5.32 20.46 -2.64
CA PRO A 388 -4.24 20.26 -1.66
C PRO A 388 -4.70 20.47 -0.22
N GLU A 389 -5.66 21.36 0.00
CA GLU A 389 -6.20 21.68 1.33
C GLU A 389 -6.82 20.45 2.02
N PHE A 390 -7.50 19.57 1.28
CA PHE A 390 -8.09 18.36 1.86
C PHE A 390 -6.99 17.39 2.36
N ARG A 391 -5.97 17.17 1.54
CA ARG A 391 -4.80 16.36 1.94
C ARG A 391 -4.03 16.98 3.11
N GLU A 392 -3.85 18.30 3.11
CA GLU A 392 -3.20 19.00 4.21
C GLU A 392 -3.99 18.90 5.51
N ALA A 393 -5.32 18.95 5.43
CA ALA A 393 -6.20 18.76 6.58
C ALA A 393 -6.08 17.34 7.16
N LEU A 394 -6.12 16.31 6.31
CA LEU A 394 -5.91 14.92 6.71
C LEU A 394 -4.57 14.74 7.43
N ASN A 395 -3.49 15.23 6.86
CA ASN A 395 -2.15 15.10 7.45
C ASN A 395 -1.99 15.91 8.76
N ARG A 396 -2.60 17.10 8.84
CA ARG A 396 -2.59 17.95 10.05
C ARG A 396 -3.33 17.28 11.20
N ASP A 397 -4.50 16.73 10.93
CA ASP A 397 -5.31 16.05 11.94
C ASP A 397 -4.61 14.79 12.43
N ALA A 398 -4.02 14.00 11.53
CA ALA A 398 -3.21 12.83 11.87
C ALA A 398 -2.01 13.21 12.76
N GLU A 399 -1.27 14.26 12.42
CA GLU A 399 -0.14 14.72 13.22
C GLU A 399 -0.58 15.21 14.60
N THR A 400 -1.73 15.87 14.68
CA THR A 400 -2.30 16.33 15.94
C THR A 400 -2.68 15.14 16.83
N LEU A 401 -3.33 14.12 16.27
CA LEU A 401 -3.65 12.88 16.97
C LEU A 401 -2.39 12.15 17.46
N TYR A 402 -1.37 12.06 16.59
CA TYR A 402 -0.09 11.44 16.93
C TYR A 402 0.58 12.13 18.12
N ARG A 403 0.69 13.46 18.10
CA ARG A 403 1.30 14.24 19.18
C ARG A 403 0.56 14.07 20.50
N ALA A 404 -0.76 14.16 20.46
CA ALA A 404 -1.60 13.98 21.65
C ALA A 404 -1.43 12.57 22.25
N ARG A 405 -1.38 11.53 21.40
CA ARG A 405 -1.20 10.15 21.88
C ARG A 405 0.21 9.91 22.41
N ARG A 406 1.22 10.44 21.73
CA ARG A 406 2.61 10.39 22.19
C ARG A 406 2.76 11.01 23.57
N GLN A 407 2.17 12.18 23.80
CA GLN A 407 2.21 12.86 25.09
C GLN A 407 1.61 11.99 26.20
N LYS A 408 0.43 11.40 25.98
CA LYS A 408 -0.20 10.49 26.94
C LYS A 408 0.66 9.27 27.26
N LEU A 409 1.33 8.69 26.25
CA LEU A 409 2.24 7.56 26.47
C LEU A 409 3.48 7.98 27.29
N MET A 410 4.05 9.14 27.03
CA MET A 410 5.17 9.68 27.80
C MET A 410 4.77 9.86 29.27
N GLU A 411 3.61 10.44 29.53
CA GLU A 411 3.08 10.61 30.89
C GLU A 411 2.86 9.26 31.60
N ALA A 412 2.29 8.28 30.89
CA ALA A 412 2.10 6.92 31.42
C ALA A 412 3.44 6.23 31.74
N HIS A 413 4.45 6.40 30.90
CA HIS A 413 5.78 5.85 31.12
C HIS A 413 6.47 6.50 32.32
N HIS A 414 6.39 7.81 32.47
CA HIS A 414 6.91 8.52 33.64
C HIS A 414 6.21 8.07 34.93
N ALA A 415 4.88 7.94 34.90
CA ALA A 415 4.11 7.44 36.04
C ALA A 415 4.50 6.00 36.41
N ARG A 416 4.71 5.12 35.41
CA ARG A 416 5.15 3.73 35.63
C ARG A 416 6.55 3.70 36.24
N LEU A 417 7.50 4.46 35.70
CA LEU A 417 8.87 4.56 36.22
C LEU A 417 8.86 4.98 37.70
N LYS A 418 8.10 6.05 38.03
CA LYS A 418 7.93 6.54 39.40
C LYS A 418 7.33 5.48 40.31
N SER A 419 6.28 4.78 39.86
CA SER A 419 5.61 3.72 40.62
C SER A 419 6.54 2.56 40.93
N ILE A 420 7.31 2.06 39.94
CA ILE A 420 8.31 1.01 40.14
C ILE A 420 9.37 1.45 41.13
N GLY A 421 9.87 2.69 41.01
CA GLY A 421 10.87 3.24 41.92
C GLY A 421 10.38 3.36 43.37
N LEU A 422 9.12 3.73 43.59
CA LEU A 422 8.49 3.76 44.92
C LEU A 422 8.36 2.34 45.50
N ARG A 423 7.89 1.38 44.74
CA ARG A 423 7.76 -0.04 45.19
C ARG A 423 9.12 -0.64 45.55
N ALA A 424 10.15 -0.39 44.72
CA ALA A 424 11.51 -0.87 44.96
C ALA A 424 12.08 -0.32 46.29
N ARG A 425 11.92 0.98 46.54
CA ARG A 425 12.38 1.63 47.80
C ARG A 425 11.58 1.15 49.02
N ALA A 426 10.29 0.90 48.85
CA ALA A 426 9.43 0.38 49.91
C ALA A 426 9.65 -1.13 50.21
N GLY A 427 10.59 -1.77 49.56
CA GLY A 427 10.90 -3.17 49.75
C GLY A 427 9.84 -4.13 49.15
N GLN A 428 8.91 -3.61 48.33
CA GLN A 428 7.86 -4.42 47.71
C GLN A 428 8.38 -5.24 46.53
N ARG A 429 7.69 -6.32 46.21
CA ARG A 429 8.05 -7.19 45.08
C ARG A 429 7.98 -6.43 43.76
N ILE A 430 9.00 -6.57 42.93
CA ILE A 430 9.02 -6.10 41.54
C ILE A 430 8.63 -7.27 40.64
N GLU A 431 7.66 -7.04 39.77
CA GLU A 431 7.21 -8.04 38.83
C GLU A 431 8.19 -8.21 37.67
N LEU A 432 8.25 -9.42 37.07
CA LEU A 432 9.12 -9.71 35.94
C LEU A 432 8.87 -8.73 34.77
N ARG A 433 7.59 -8.47 34.46
CA ARG A 433 7.19 -7.51 33.41
C ARG A 433 7.67 -6.08 33.65
N ASP A 434 7.92 -5.67 34.91
CA ASP A 434 8.47 -4.36 35.23
C ASP A 434 9.99 -4.35 35.04
N ALA A 435 10.68 -5.44 35.37
CA ALA A 435 12.10 -5.59 35.13
C ALA A 435 12.41 -5.63 33.62
N ASP A 436 11.60 -6.37 32.82
CA ASP A 436 11.69 -6.37 31.36
C ASP A 436 11.48 -4.98 30.79
N TRP A 437 10.42 -4.28 31.23
CA TRP A 437 10.12 -2.94 30.76
C TRP A 437 11.25 -1.94 31.09
N LEU A 438 11.84 -2.00 32.28
CA LEU A 438 12.98 -1.14 32.66
C LEU A 438 14.22 -1.42 31.81
N ARG A 439 14.49 -2.68 31.49
CA ARG A 439 15.59 -3.07 30.60
C ARG A 439 15.35 -2.56 29.18
N ASP A 440 14.16 -2.79 28.63
CA ASP A 440 13.80 -2.39 27.25
C ASP A 440 13.80 -0.87 27.08
N ARG A 441 13.64 -0.10 28.18
CA ARG A 441 13.76 1.37 28.19
C ARG A 441 15.17 1.87 28.56
N GLY A 442 16.15 0.98 28.68
CA GLY A 442 17.53 1.34 28.98
C GLY A 442 17.77 1.82 30.42
N VAL A 443 16.76 1.71 31.30
CA VAL A 443 16.90 2.02 32.73
C VAL A 443 17.79 1.00 33.43
N LEU A 444 17.67 -0.28 33.07
CA LEU A 444 18.52 -1.37 33.52
C LEU A 444 19.48 -1.78 32.40
N LYS A 445 20.78 -1.86 32.71
CA LYS A 445 21.80 -2.41 31.79
C LYS A 445 21.74 -3.93 31.71
N THR A 446 21.42 -4.58 32.83
CA THR A 446 21.27 -6.04 32.98
C THR A 446 19.95 -6.36 33.62
N TRP A 447 19.33 -7.47 33.22
CA TRP A 447 18.06 -7.91 33.80
C TRP A 447 18.22 -8.28 35.28
N THR A 448 17.34 -7.75 36.14
CA THR A 448 17.31 -8.06 37.55
C THR A 448 15.92 -7.74 38.15
N VAL A 449 15.54 -8.50 39.17
CA VAL A 449 14.41 -8.20 40.06
C VAL A 449 14.87 -7.74 41.46
N ASN A 450 16.17 -7.53 41.63
CA ASN A 450 16.72 -7.04 42.89
C ASN A 450 16.26 -5.58 43.11
N ARG A 451 15.51 -5.38 44.17
CA ARG A 451 14.87 -4.10 44.50
C ARG A 451 15.86 -2.95 44.71
N GLN A 452 16.96 -3.23 45.38
CA GLN A 452 18.01 -2.21 45.64
C GLN A 452 18.69 -1.79 44.32
N ALA A 453 19.04 -2.76 43.48
CA ALA A 453 19.63 -2.49 42.17
C ALA A 453 18.67 -1.70 41.26
N ILE A 454 17.39 -2.01 41.27
CA ILE A 454 16.35 -1.28 40.53
C ILE A 454 16.18 0.15 41.07
N ALA A 455 16.10 0.33 42.39
CA ALA A 455 15.98 1.65 43.01
C ALA A 455 17.16 2.54 42.68
N GLU A 456 18.39 2.02 42.71
CA GLU A 456 19.60 2.73 42.34
C GLU A 456 19.68 3.04 40.83
N ALA A 457 19.25 2.12 39.99
CA ALA A 457 19.19 2.34 38.54
C ALA A 457 18.21 3.48 38.19
N ILE A 458 16.99 3.44 38.75
CA ILE A 458 15.98 4.48 38.53
C ILE A 458 16.44 5.83 39.08
N LYS A 459 17.12 5.85 40.23
CA LYS A 459 17.68 7.11 40.81
C LYS A 459 18.70 7.79 39.91
N ARG A 460 19.50 6.98 39.18
CA ARG A 460 20.54 7.46 38.25
C ARG A 460 20.02 7.76 36.85
N PHE A 461 18.85 7.25 36.53
CA PHE A 461 18.28 7.40 35.19
C PHE A 461 17.63 8.77 35.02
N ASP A 462 18.01 9.49 33.98
CA ASP A 462 17.35 10.75 33.63
C ASP A 462 16.02 10.42 32.91
N PRO A 463 14.86 10.78 33.49
CA PRO A 463 13.56 10.56 32.86
C PRO A 463 13.39 11.20 31.48
N ALA A 464 14.19 12.22 31.13
CA ALA A 464 14.20 12.84 29.82
C ALA A 464 14.63 11.86 28.70
N TRP A 465 15.35 10.79 29.05
CA TRP A 465 15.79 9.74 28.11
C TRP A 465 14.73 8.66 27.88
N LEU A 466 13.61 8.75 28.57
CA LEU A 466 12.51 7.81 28.39
C LEU A 466 11.81 8.08 27.04
N ALA A 467 12.22 7.36 26.02
CA ALA A 467 11.69 7.55 24.66
C ALA A 467 10.40 6.77 24.42
N VAL A 468 9.51 7.35 23.63
CA VAL A 468 8.36 6.70 23.02
C VAL A 468 8.59 6.73 21.50
N ASP A 469 8.74 5.56 20.90
CA ASP A 469 8.99 5.45 19.47
C ASP A 469 7.68 5.59 18.66
N ARG A 470 7.85 5.81 17.34
CA ARG A 470 6.71 5.99 16.43
C ARG A 470 5.79 4.78 16.39
N TYR A 471 6.37 3.58 16.44
CA TYR A 471 5.61 2.35 16.39
C TYR A 471 4.70 2.19 17.62
N GLU A 472 5.23 2.49 18.79
CA GLU A 472 4.48 2.41 20.05
C GLU A 472 3.28 3.38 20.05
N VAL A 473 3.47 4.60 19.52
CA VAL A 473 2.38 5.57 19.37
C VAL A 473 1.31 5.05 18.40
N CYS A 474 1.72 4.59 17.21
CA CYS A 474 0.78 4.09 16.21
C CYS A 474 0.04 2.84 16.69
N ARG A 475 0.72 1.93 17.42
CA ARG A 475 0.08 0.77 18.05
C ARG A 475 -0.98 1.21 19.06
N ALA A 476 -0.67 2.19 19.90
CA ALA A 476 -1.62 2.68 20.88
C ALA A 476 -2.84 3.38 20.22
N ILE A 477 -2.65 4.09 19.11
CA ILE A 477 -3.76 4.65 18.32
C ILE A 477 -4.62 3.51 17.76
N ALA A 478 -4.01 2.45 17.22
CA ALA A 478 -4.73 1.29 16.70
C ALA A 478 -5.52 0.55 17.80
N GLU A 479 -4.95 0.40 19.00
CA GLU A 479 -5.64 -0.17 20.17
C GLU A 479 -6.87 0.67 20.57
N ASP A 480 -6.75 2.02 20.51
CA ASP A 480 -7.88 2.93 20.78
C ASP A 480 -9.00 2.78 19.74
N VAL A 481 -8.67 2.51 18.48
CA VAL A 481 -9.67 2.27 17.42
C VAL A 481 -10.32 0.90 17.59
N ARG A 482 -9.54 -0.13 17.86
CA ARG A 482 -10.06 -1.50 18.10
C ARG A 482 -10.99 -1.62 19.30
N ALA A 483 -10.87 -0.69 20.26
CA ALA A 483 -11.79 -0.60 21.38
C ALA A 483 -13.18 -0.05 20.99
N LEU A 484 -13.33 0.51 19.78
CA LEU A 484 -14.61 0.96 19.24
C LEU A 484 -15.39 -0.23 18.62
N PRO A 485 -16.69 -0.08 18.37
CA PRO A 485 -17.44 -1.03 17.56
C PRO A 485 -16.76 -1.25 16.19
N SER A 486 -16.80 -2.48 15.67
CA SER A 486 -16.12 -2.83 14.41
C SER A 486 -16.56 -1.96 13.23
N ARG A 487 -17.78 -1.46 13.25
CA ARG A 487 -18.30 -0.50 12.25
C ARG A 487 -17.48 0.81 12.19
N ALA A 488 -16.89 1.23 13.30
CA ALA A 488 -16.01 2.42 13.34
C ALA A 488 -14.63 2.18 12.75
N TRP A 489 -14.23 0.91 12.49
CA TRP A 489 -12.88 0.57 12.00
C TRP A 489 -12.61 1.05 10.57
N LEU A 490 -13.61 1.52 9.83
CA LEU A 490 -13.41 2.21 8.55
C LEU A 490 -12.40 3.38 8.66
N VAL A 491 -12.30 4.03 9.82
CA VAL A 491 -11.31 5.09 10.07
C VAL A 491 -9.85 4.60 9.99
N GLU A 492 -9.61 3.29 10.07
CA GLU A 492 -8.26 2.73 10.00
C GLU A 492 -7.62 2.95 8.62
N ASP A 493 -8.40 3.06 7.55
CA ASP A 493 -7.90 3.41 6.22
C ASP A 493 -7.21 4.77 6.22
N LEU A 494 -7.84 5.79 6.80
CA LEU A 494 -7.27 7.13 6.91
C LEU A 494 -6.02 7.15 7.78
N LEU A 495 -6.01 6.36 8.87
CA LEU A 495 -4.86 6.24 9.78
C LEU A 495 -3.70 5.49 9.14
N GLU A 496 -3.99 4.42 8.40
CA GLU A 496 -2.98 3.67 7.64
C GLU A 496 -2.35 4.54 6.56
N ALA A 497 -3.17 5.31 5.83
CA ALA A 497 -2.70 6.28 4.86
C ALA A 497 -1.76 7.34 5.45
N ALA A 498 -2.09 7.83 6.66
CA ALA A 498 -1.33 8.88 7.33
C ALA A 498 -0.03 8.39 7.98
N TYR A 499 -0.04 7.21 8.60
CA TYR A 499 1.10 6.72 9.37
C TYR A 499 1.93 5.67 8.64
N GLY A 500 1.42 5.13 7.54
CA GLY A 500 2.12 4.17 6.70
C GLY A 500 2.47 2.89 7.45
N LYS A 501 3.65 2.34 7.17
CA LYS A 501 4.11 1.06 7.71
C LYS A 501 4.18 0.96 9.25
N THR A 502 4.11 2.08 9.95
CA THR A 502 4.12 2.09 11.42
C THR A 502 2.74 1.85 12.03
N TYR A 503 1.68 1.96 11.26
CA TYR A 503 0.32 1.65 11.68
C TYR A 503 -0.08 0.25 11.20
N VAL A 504 -0.64 -0.57 12.09
CA VAL A 504 -1.13 -1.92 11.77
C VAL A 504 -2.64 -1.89 11.89
N ALA A 505 -3.30 -1.70 10.75
CA ALA A 505 -4.74 -1.71 10.66
C ALA A 505 -5.31 -3.14 10.86
N SER A 506 -6.50 -3.23 11.46
CA SER A 506 -7.33 -4.44 11.48
C SER A 506 -8.24 -4.52 10.27
N TYR A 507 -8.55 -3.35 9.70
CA TYR A 507 -9.32 -3.15 8.48
C TYR A 507 -8.60 -2.09 7.63
N GLY A 508 -8.45 -2.32 6.32
CA GLY A 508 -7.79 -1.37 5.41
C GLY A 508 -7.19 -2.02 4.17
N HIS A 509 -6.63 -1.19 3.31
CA HIS A 509 -6.09 -1.58 2.00
C HIS A 509 -4.67 -2.15 2.05
N GLY A 510 -3.97 -1.98 3.18
CA GLY A 510 -2.57 -2.36 3.33
C GLY A 510 -1.59 -1.35 2.71
N HIS A 511 -0.39 -1.28 3.30
CA HIS A 511 0.60 -0.23 3.02
C HIS A 511 1.03 -0.05 1.54
N GLY A 512 0.79 -1.06 0.70
CA GLY A 512 1.11 -0.98 -0.73
C GLY A 512 0.14 -0.14 -1.55
N TYR A 513 -1.03 0.15 -1.00
CA TYR A 513 -2.09 0.90 -1.65
C TYR A 513 -1.85 2.42 -1.63
N TRP A 514 -1.33 2.95 -0.54
CA TRP A 514 -1.21 4.37 -0.24
C TRP A 514 -0.12 5.07 -1.04
N ALA A 515 -0.30 5.18 -2.36
CA ALA A 515 0.64 5.85 -3.25
C ALA A 515 -0.05 6.94 -4.09
N GLY A 516 0.58 8.07 -4.27
CA GLY A 516 0.07 9.14 -5.11
C GLY A 516 -1.16 9.83 -4.52
N ASP A 517 -2.27 9.80 -5.26
CA ASP A 517 -3.51 10.46 -4.89
C ASP A 517 -4.51 9.53 -4.18
N ALA A 518 -4.08 8.32 -3.76
CA ALA A 518 -4.94 7.35 -3.11
C ALA A 518 -5.52 7.87 -1.78
N GLN A 519 -4.70 8.50 -0.92
CA GLN A 519 -5.15 8.99 0.38
C GLN A 519 -6.37 9.92 0.32
N PRO A 520 -6.39 11.04 -0.45
CA PRO A 520 -7.55 11.90 -0.49
C PRO A 520 -8.75 11.26 -1.19
N ALA A 521 -8.53 10.39 -2.19
CA ALA A 521 -9.61 9.70 -2.89
C ALA A 521 -10.30 8.67 -1.97
N GLU A 522 -9.53 7.88 -1.22
CA GLU A 522 -10.08 6.97 -0.22
C GLU A 522 -10.79 7.72 0.91
N ALA A 523 -10.16 8.79 1.45
CA ALA A 523 -10.79 9.58 2.49
C ALA A 523 -12.14 10.18 2.04
N PHE A 524 -12.27 10.56 0.77
CA PHE A 524 -13.54 11.06 0.23
C PHE A 524 -14.58 9.93 0.15
N ALA A 525 -14.20 8.75 -0.33
CA ALA A 525 -15.10 7.60 -0.43
C ALA A 525 -15.55 7.11 0.95
N ASP A 526 -14.63 6.99 1.91
CA ASP A 526 -14.90 6.60 3.28
C ASP A 526 -15.82 7.62 3.99
N MET A 527 -15.56 8.91 3.84
CA MET A 527 -16.39 9.96 4.43
C MET A 527 -17.78 10.00 3.80
N MET A 528 -17.90 9.74 2.50
CA MET A 528 -19.19 9.65 1.81
C MET A 528 -19.99 8.44 2.31
N GLU A 529 -19.39 7.25 2.34
CA GLU A 529 -20.01 6.04 2.91
C GLU A 529 -20.43 6.27 4.35
N ALA A 530 -19.53 6.81 5.19
CA ALA A 530 -19.78 7.04 6.60
C ALA A 530 -20.94 7.99 6.84
N GLN A 531 -21.01 9.11 6.11
CA GLN A 531 -22.12 10.06 6.24
C GLN A 531 -23.46 9.49 5.75
N LEU A 532 -23.42 8.65 4.72
CA LEU A 532 -24.66 8.11 4.14
C LEU A 532 -25.22 6.93 4.95
N ALA A 533 -24.37 6.05 5.47
CA ALA A 533 -24.82 4.74 5.99
C ALA A 533 -24.18 4.29 7.30
N ASN A 534 -23.02 4.85 7.70
CA ASN A 534 -22.25 4.34 8.85
C ASN A 534 -21.95 5.43 9.89
N PRO A 535 -22.91 5.74 10.78
CA PRO A 535 -22.75 6.81 11.76
C PRO A 535 -21.61 6.54 12.77
N ASP A 536 -21.28 5.26 13.06
CA ASP A 536 -20.16 4.91 13.95
C ASP A 536 -18.82 5.27 13.29
N ALA A 537 -18.66 4.95 11.99
CA ALA A 537 -17.49 5.36 11.22
C ALA A 537 -17.41 6.88 11.11
N TRP A 538 -18.51 7.57 10.82
CA TRP A 538 -18.51 9.03 10.77
C TRP A 538 -18.09 9.66 12.08
N ALA A 539 -18.62 9.19 13.21
CA ALA A 539 -18.22 9.67 14.53
C ALA A 539 -16.71 9.43 14.80
N ALA A 540 -16.18 8.27 14.41
CA ALA A 540 -14.77 7.95 14.56
C ALA A 540 -13.86 8.81 13.67
N ILE A 541 -14.27 9.06 12.42
CA ILE A 541 -13.56 9.91 11.45
C ILE A 541 -13.61 11.38 11.92
N ALA A 542 -14.77 11.92 12.23
CA ALA A 542 -14.93 13.31 12.64
C ALA A 542 -14.19 13.63 13.96
N ALA A 543 -14.08 12.66 14.87
CA ALA A 543 -13.32 12.82 16.10
C ALA A 543 -11.80 12.85 15.89
N ARG A 544 -11.28 12.13 14.88
CA ARG A 544 -9.84 11.98 14.63
C ARG A 544 -9.33 12.90 13.51
N PHE A 545 -10.21 13.25 12.57
CA PHE A 545 -9.93 14.09 11.41
C PHE A 545 -10.91 15.28 11.33
N PRO A 546 -11.04 16.11 12.39
CA PRO A 546 -12.07 17.15 12.47
C PRO A 546 -11.92 18.28 11.43
N THR A 547 -10.68 18.59 11.02
CA THR A 547 -10.42 19.59 9.99
C THR A 547 -10.75 19.04 8.61
N ALA A 548 -10.33 17.79 8.34
CA ALA A 548 -10.62 17.13 7.07
C ALA A 548 -12.13 16.88 6.88
N ALA A 549 -12.86 16.52 7.94
CA ALA A 549 -14.32 16.39 7.90
C ALA A 549 -15.01 17.71 7.50
N LYS A 550 -14.55 18.85 8.02
CA LYS A 550 -15.09 20.18 7.62
C LYS A 550 -14.78 20.53 6.17
N VAL A 551 -13.56 20.18 5.70
CA VAL A 551 -13.18 20.40 4.30
C VAL A 551 -14.02 19.52 3.39
N PHE A 552 -14.24 18.25 3.76
CA PHE A 552 -15.13 17.34 3.04
C PHE A 552 -16.55 17.91 2.91
N ASP A 553 -17.16 18.35 4.03
CA ASP A 553 -18.50 18.95 4.02
C ASP A 553 -18.59 20.19 3.10
N ARG A 554 -17.52 20.99 3.05
CA ARG A 554 -17.43 22.14 2.15
C ARG A 554 -17.36 21.69 0.69
N ILE A 555 -16.49 20.71 0.35
CA ILE A 555 -16.36 20.15 -1.00
C ILE A 555 -17.71 19.61 -1.48
N VAL A 556 -18.39 18.83 -0.65
CA VAL A 556 -19.73 18.28 -0.96
C VAL A 556 -20.74 19.39 -1.22
N LYS A 557 -20.75 20.43 -0.40
CA LYS A 557 -21.67 21.57 -0.56
C LYS A 557 -21.39 22.36 -1.84
N GLU A 558 -20.13 22.63 -2.14
CA GLU A 558 -19.71 23.32 -3.36
C GLU A 558 -20.06 22.50 -4.59
N ALA A 559 -19.76 21.22 -4.61
CA ALA A 559 -20.10 20.32 -5.71
C ALA A 559 -21.62 20.15 -5.92
N LEU A 560 -22.40 20.24 -4.86
CA LEU A 560 -23.86 20.20 -4.95
C LEU A 560 -24.45 21.49 -5.54
N ASN A 561 -23.82 22.65 -5.34
CA ASN A 561 -24.32 23.96 -5.77
C ASN A 561 -23.77 24.41 -7.14
N GLY A 562 -22.66 23.81 -7.61
CA GLY A 562 -22.09 24.03 -8.95
C GLY A 562 -22.68 23.08 -9.97
#